data_21608d423fcacae90e31dcf8b35e7882
#
_entry.id   21608d423fcacae90e31dcf8b35e7882
#
_cell.length_a   1.000
_cell.length_b   1.000
_cell.length_c   1.000
_cell.angle_alpha   90.00
_cell.angle_beta   90.00
_cell.angle_gamma   90.00
#
_symmetry.space_group_name_H-M   'P 1'
#
loop_
_entity.id
_entity.type
_entity.pdbx_description
1 polymer ?
#
loop_
_entity_poly.entity_id
_entity_poly.type
_entity_poly.pdbx_seq_one_letter_code
_entity_poly.pdbx_strand_id
1 'polypeptide(L)'
;MKVTIFKNVFEKTTPHHIPLHQALQRIQTGKSSTLVSDIRSGDKDKKTDLPVVCWSGEFSSRYDDSLFEHSGFIVLDFDYVDVEPTKRSLATDDFIHSCWTSPSGTGVKALVQITNPERHRDHFRALVKYFERTHGLELDESGINESRACFESYDPDIIIKDESKKFGHFTTEMAEAQVPTNEAYDHTDYMKLNLGCRMIRQAKDGEKWVTLRKAAMLCGGYISAGKMEEEEVIRILFREICKRNVDSEDHAKKLIIDAIEKGKELPIKEIIDEEKSAKREMLLNDGDMSFVSSDDEDFRWIDDYSQGLIEIGLTTGDLKLDDFFRYKKEFVIINGHSNVGKTTTALYFIVNAAIRHDWKWVIYSSENRTASIKMTLMQFAVDRRVGDMTYSERKRAYKWVQEHFVVISNKHIYSYSDLILFIEKIMLQQSVDAVFIDPYNSLKLDMRGSGIGVHDYHYEAASEFLTFSKANNVAVWLNMHAVTEAQRRKGDDGLPVAPYAEDTEGGGKFVNRSDCFLTLHRKVQAMDPIIRKISELHVRKVREVETGGAPTPLEDPYRLQINLSHTGFQTMTGQKALFESIDLPHLDEVRFEFSTKS
;
A
#
# COMPACT_ATOMS: atom_id res chain seq x y z
N MET A 1 -20.25 16.37 29.19
CA MET A 1 -19.52 15.82 28.04
C MET A 1 -18.83 16.95 27.31
N LYS A 2 -17.52 16.84 27.12
CA LYS A 2 -16.73 17.81 26.38
C LYS A 2 -16.05 17.18 25.20
N VAL A 3 -15.67 18.01 24.26
CA VAL A 3 -14.92 17.67 23.05
C VAL A 3 -13.72 18.58 22.93
N THR A 4 -12.74 18.20 22.13
CA THR A 4 -11.51 18.99 21.97
C THR A 4 -11.52 19.70 20.62
N ILE A 5 -11.23 20.99 20.63
CA ILE A 5 -11.08 21.82 19.44
C ILE A 5 -9.62 22.31 19.33
N PHE A 6 -9.06 22.24 18.13
CA PHE A 6 -7.76 22.79 17.77
C PHE A 6 -7.95 23.93 16.77
N LYS A 7 -7.01 24.88 16.77
CA LYS A 7 -7.09 26.09 15.95
C LYS A 7 -7.20 25.79 14.45
N ASN A 8 -6.48 24.77 13.97
CA ASN A 8 -6.52 24.28 12.59
C ASN A 8 -5.96 22.85 12.52
N VAL A 9 -5.88 22.29 11.31
CA VAL A 9 -5.40 20.90 11.11
C VAL A 9 -3.90 20.71 11.40
N PHE A 10 -3.10 21.76 11.40
CA PHE A 10 -1.64 21.71 11.67
C PHE A 10 -1.34 21.77 13.17
N GLU A 11 -2.21 22.45 13.94
CA GLU A 11 -2.08 22.53 15.39
C GLU A 11 -2.52 21.21 16.04
N LYS A 12 -1.62 20.57 16.78
CA LYS A 12 -1.88 19.26 17.41
C LYS A 12 -1.66 19.24 18.92
N THR A 13 -1.04 20.27 19.47
CA THR A 13 -0.49 20.28 20.83
C THR A 13 -1.15 21.28 21.76
N THR A 14 -2.00 22.18 21.22
CA THR A 14 -2.69 23.21 22.02
C THR A 14 -4.20 22.94 22.01
N PRO A 15 -4.70 21.97 22.82
CA PRO A 15 -6.11 21.62 22.88
C PRO A 15 -6.92 22.67 23.64
N HIS A 16 -8.15 22.89 23.19
CA HIS A 16 -9.18 23.62 23.93
C HIS A 16 -10.38 22.72 24.14
N HIS A 17 -10.76 22.49 25.40
CA HIS A 17 -11.90 21.63 25.73
C HIS A 17 -13.16 22.49 25.88
N ILE A 18 -14.19 22.16 25.12
CA ILE A 18 -15.48 22.86 25.17
C ILE A 18 -16.63 21.87 25.34
N PRO A 19 -17.75 22.26 25.96
CA PRO A 19 -18.94 21.44 26.01
C PRO A 19 -19.43 21.05 24.60
N LEU A 20 -19.91 19.82 24.41
CA LEU A 20 -20.39 19.31 23.12
C LEU A 20 -21.47 20.23 22.51
N HIS A 21 -22.44 20.70 23.31
CA HIS A 21 -23.48 21.61 22.84
C HIS A 21 -22.90 22.94 22.33
N GLN A 22 -21.82 23.43 22.93
CA GLN A 22 -21.14 24.64 22.50
C GLN A 22 -20.45 24.44 21.13
N ALA A 23 -19.88 23.24 20.90
CA ALA A 23 -19.29 22.90 19.61
C ALA A 23 -20.36 22.86 18.50
N LEU A 24 -21.54 22.28 18.77
CA LEU A 24 -22.67 22.28 17.84
C LEU A 24 -23.24 23.70 17.62
N GLN A 25 -23.34 24.49 18.68
CA GLN A 25 -23.79 25.88 18.58
C GLN A 25 -22.86 26.72 17.70
N ARG A 26 -21.56 26.50 17.72
CA ARG A 26 -20.58 27.18 16.83
C ARG A 26 -20.87 26.92 15.36
N ILE A 27 -21.26 25.67 15.01
CA ILE A 27 -21.67 25.30 13.64
C ILE A 27 -22.95 26.03 13.25
N GLN A 28 -23.94 26.05 14.13
CA GLN A 28 -25.24 26.68 13.89
C GLN A 28 -25.12 28.20 13.74
N THR A 29 -24.38 28.86 14.63
CA THR A 29 -24.26 30.32 14.67
C THR A 29 -23.21 30.87 13.71
N GLY A 30 -22.42 30.02 13.06
CA GLY A 30 -21.48 30.41 12.02
C GLY A 30 -20.18 31.01 12.52
N LYS A 31 -19.58 30.46 13.58
CA LYS A 31 -18.29 30.93 14.08
C LYS A 31 -17.20 30.94 13.00
N SER A 32 -17.27 29.96 12.06
CA SER A 32 -16.37 29.83 10.90
C SER A 32 -17.07 30.16 9.56
N SER A 33 -18.18 30.88 9.56
CA SER A 33 -19.03 31.12 8.39
C SER A 33 -18.29 31.74 7.20
N THR A 34 -17.40 32.68 7.44
CA THR A 34 -16.62 33.34 6.39
C THR A 34 -15.73 32.35 5.65
N LEU A 35 -14.92 31.57 6.39
CA LEU A 35 -14.05 30.54 5.80
C LEU A 35 -14.86 29.48 5.05
N VAL A 36 -15.97 29.02 5.63
CA VAL A 36 -16.84 28.03 5.00
C VAL A 36 -17.49 28.58 3.72
N SER A 37 -17.88 29.84 3.70
CA SER A 37 -18.40 30.52 2.51
C SER A 37 -17.37 30.59 1.38
N ASP A 38 -16.13 30.94 1.72
CA ASP A 38 -15.02 31.01 0.77
C ASP A 38 -14.73 29.61 0.17
N ILE A 39 -14.70 28.56 1.02
CA ILE A 39 -14.50 27.18 0.58
C ILE A 39 -15.61 26.74 -0.38
N ARG A 40 -16.87 27.03 -0.06
CA ARG A 40 -18.03 26.70 -0.92
C ARG A 40 -18.05 27.51 -2.22
N SER A 41 -17.38 28.68 -2.23
CA SER A 41 -17.20 29.49 -3.43
C SER A 41 -16.05 29.04 -4.32
N GLY A 42 -15.27 28.03 -3.90
CA GLY A 42 -14.20 27.42 -4.71
C GLY A 42 -12.78 27.52 -4.13
N ASP A 43 -12.55 28.30 -3.07
CA ASP A 43 -11.24 28.43 -2.41
C ASP A 43 -10.99 27.27 -1.45
N LYS A 44 -10.67 26.09 -2.01
CA LYS A 44 -10.51 24.85 -1.24
C LYS A 44 -9.31 24.87 -0.28
N ASP A 45 -8.31 25.70 -0.53
CA ASP A 45 -7.09 25.78 0.28
C ASP A 45 -7.38 26.31 1.69
N LYS A 46 -8.40 27.17 1.82
CA LYS A 46 -8.85 27.67 3.13
C LYS A 46 -9.44 26.62 4.06
N LYS A 47 -9.70 25.40 3.58
CA LYS A 47 -10.19 24.31 4.43
C LYS A 47 -9.20 23.97 5.54
N THR A 48 -7.91 24.13 5.30
CA THR A 48 -6.86 23.87 6.29
C THR A 48 -6.78 24.91 7.41
N ASP A 49 -7.36 26.09 7.22
CA ASP A 49 -7.42 27.16 8.21
C ASP A 49 -8.60 27.01 9.20
N LEU A 50 -9.56 26.14 8.87
CA LEU A 50 -10.70 25.86 9.74
C LEU A 50 -10.25 25.22 11.05
N PRO A 51 -10.89 25.58 12.16
CA PRO A 51 -10.77 24.80 13.39
C PRO A 51 -11.17 23.34 13.16
N VAL A 52 -10.53 22.42 13.88
CA VAL A 52 -10.88 21.00 13.86
C VAL A 52 -11.38 20.54 15.22
N VAL A 53 -12.43 19.76 15.23
CA VAL A 53 -13.05 19.21 16.43
C VAL A 53 -12.81 17.71 16.48
N CYS A 54 -12.27 17.22 17.58
CA CYS A 54 -12.23 15.80 17.92
C CYS A 54 -13.45 15.49 18.78
N TRP A 55 -14.49 14.94 18.15
CA TRP A 55 -15.80 14.72 18.79
C TRP A 55 -15.79 13.59 19.80
N SER A 56 -14.82 12.69 19.71
CA SER A 56 -14.75 11.50 20.55
C SER A 56 -14.34 11.80 22.00
N GLY A 57 -13.85 13.01 22.32
CA GLY A 57 -13.55 13.32 23.72
C GLY A 57 -12.56 14.44 23.98
N GLU A 58 -12.00 14.39 25.20
CA GLU A 58 -10.98 15.30 25.68
C GLU A 58 -9.58 14.71 25.44
N PHE A 59 -8.75 15.44 24.68
CA PHE A 59 -7.40 15.02 24.28
C PHE A 59 -6.35 16.01 24.81
N SER A 60 -5.21 15.52 25.27
CA SER A 60 -4.05 16.36 25.60
C SER A 60 -3.27 16.80 24.36
N SER A 61 -3.36 16.04 23.29
CA SER A 61 -2.85 16.36 21.95
C SER A 61 -3.66 15.55 20.91
N ARG A 62 -3.61 15.91 19.63
CA ARG A 62 -4.43 15.24 18.61
C ARG A 62 -3.78 13.95 18.09
N TYR A 63 -3.70 12.96 18.98
CA TYR A 63 -3.27 11.59 18.73
C TYR A 63 -4.20 10.63 19.49
N ASP A 64 -4.40 9.41 19.01
CA ASP A 64 -5.35 8.46 19.59
C ASP A 64 -5.00 8.07 21.04
N ASP A 65 -3.71 7.95 21.34
CA ASP A 65 -3.17 7.64 22.67
C ASP A 65 -3.24 8.81 23.66
N SER A 66 -3.64 9.99 23.20
CA SER A 66 -3.75 11.21 24.00
C SER A 66 -5.17 11.51 24.46
N LEU A 67 -6.12 10.59 24.21
CA LEU A 67 -7.49 10.65 24.72
C LEU A 67 -7.47 10.27 26.20
N PHE A 68 -7.94 11.16 27.07
CA PHE A 68 -8.04 10.88 28.51
C PHE A 68 -9.49 10.79 29.03
N GLU A 69 -10.48 11.34 28.32
CA GLU A 69 -11.89 11.18 28.62
C GLU A 69 -12.72 11.10 27.34
N HIS A 70 -13.36 9.96 27.09
CA HIS A 70 -14.19 9.76 25.90
C HIS A 70 -15.57 10.41 26.09
N SER A 71 -16.04 11.16 25.07
CA SER A 71 -17.35 11.85 25.12
C SER A 71 -18.55 10.91 25.02
N GLY A 72 -18.35 9.68 24.55
CA GLY A 72 -19.41 8.74 24.19
C GLY A 72 -20.00 8.97 22.79
N PHE A 73 -19.39 9.82 21.96
CA PHE A 73 -19.86 10.09 20.60
C PHE A 73 -18.85 9.66 19.52
N ILE A 74 -19.42 9.28 18.37
CA ILE A 74 -18.69 9.04 17.12
C ILE A 74 -19.19 10.04 16.09
N VAL A 75 -18.25 10.66 15.35
CA VAL A 75 -18.57 11.47 14.18
C VAL A 75 -18.53 10.62 12.91
N LEU A 76 -19.58 10.73 12.11
CA LEU A 76 -19.74 10.06 10.83
C LEU A 76 -19.59 11.08 9.70
N ASP A 77 -18.99 10.69 8.60
CA ASP A 77 -18.78 11.53 7.42
C ASP A 77 -19.37 10.85 6.18
N PHE A 78 -20.33 11.49 5.53
CA PHE A 78 -20.99 11.04 4.31
C PHE A 78 -20.60 12.01 3.19
N ASP A 79 -19.61 11.64 2.40
CA ASP A 79 -19.10 12.46 1.32
C ASP A 79 -19.89 12.27 0.01
N TYR A 80 -19.92 13.31 -0.82
CA TYR A 80 -20.53 13.30 -2.16
C TYR A 80 -22.00 12.85 -2.20
N VAL A 81 -22.78 13.26 -1.21
CA VAL A 81 -24.21 12.96 -1.10
C VAL A 81 -25.08 14.16 -1.43
N ASP A 82 -26.34 13.92 -1.79
CA ASP A 82 -27.34 14.99 -1.88
C ASP A 82 -27.72 15.46 -0.47
N VAL A 83 -27.22 16.63 -0.09
CA VAL A 83 -27.17 17.11 1.29
C VAL A 83 -28.55 17.17 1.95
N GLU A 84 -29.53 17.85 1.32
CA GLU A 84 -30.85 18.06 1.93
C GLU A 84 -31.68 16.76 2.08
N PRO A 85 -31.77 15.88 1.06
CA PRO A 85 -32.38 14.57 1.23
C PRO A 85 -31.68 13.71 2.28
N THR A 86 -30.36 13.71 2.31
CA THR A 86 -29.57 12.91 3.26
C THR A 86 -29.77 13.41 4.69
N LYS A 87 -29.75 14.71 4.96
CA LYS A 87 -30.04 15.29 6.27
C LYS A 87 -31.44 14.90 6.75
N ARG A 88 -32.44 14.96 5.86
CA ARG A 88 -33.83 14.56 6.21
C ARG A 88 -33.93 13.08 6.53
N SER A 89 -33.26 12.22 5.77
CA SER A 89 -33.19 10.78 6.02
C SER A 89 -32.54 10.48 7.38
N LEU A 90 -31.36 11.07 7.64
CA LEU A 90 -30.65 10.93 8.91
C LEU A 90 -31.42 11.47 10.10
N ALA A 91 -32.20 12.54 9.91
CA ALA A 91 -33.05 13.09 10.97
C ALA A 91 -34.12 12.12 11.47
N THR A 92 -34.56 11.17 10.65
CA THR A 92 -35.55 10.15 11.06
C THR A 92 -34.93 8.97 11.78
N ASP A 93 -33.61 8.80 11.72
CA ASP A 93 -32.89 7.69 12.36
C ASP A 93 -32.79 7.89 13.88
N ASP A 94 -33.15 6.88 14.65
CA ASP A 94 -33.20 6.92 16.11
C ASP A 94 -31.83 7.16 16.77
N PHE A 95 -30.73 6.76 16.12
CA PHE A 95 -29.37 6.84 16.68
C PHE A 95 -28.67 8.15 16.38
N ILE A 96 -29.12 8.89 15.37
CA ILE A 96 -28.55 10.21 15.03
C ILE A 96 -28.93 11.22 16.13
N HIS A 97 -27.91 11.78 16.76
CA HIS A 97 -28.06 12.89 17.70
C HIS A 97 -28.09 14.24 16.97
N SER A 98 -27.17 14.44 16.04
CA SER A 98 -27.11 15.66 15.24
C SER A 98 -26.51 15.41 13.88
N CYS A 99 -26.93 16.19 12.87
CA CYS A 99 -26.32 16.16 11.54
C CYS A 99 -26.29 17.54 10.90
N TRP A 100 -25.25 17.82 10.11
CA TRP A 100 -25.01 19.11 9.48
C TRP A 100 -24.25 18.98 8.15
N THR A 101 -24.33 20.00 7.34
CA THR A 101 -23.63 20.13 6.07
C THR A 101 -22.13 20.25 6.27
N SER A 102 -21.33 19.52 5.52
CA SER A 102 -19.87 19.59 5.55
C SER A 102 -19.34 20.96 5.12
N PRO A 103 -18.07 21.32 5.44
CA PRO A 103 -17.50 22.61 5.02
C PRO A 103 -17.48 22.81 3.52
N SER A 104 -17.32 21.75 2.73
CA SER A 104 -17.35 21.79 1.26
C SER A 104 -18.74 22.00 0.67
N GLY A 105 -19.79 21.73 1.45
CA GLY A 105 -21.18 21.78 0.97
C GLY A 105 -21.62 20.56 0.15
N THR A 106 -20.77 19.54 -0.01
CA THR A 106 -21.01 18.34 -0.84
C THR A 106 -21.17 17.06 -0.04
N GLY A 107 -21.27 17.16 1.28
CA GLY A 107 -21.42 16.03 2.17
C GLY A 107 -22.15 16.39 3.46
N VAL A 108 -22.50 15.39 4.24
CA VAL A 108 -23.18 15.51 5.53
C VAL A 108 -22.33 14.85 6.62
N LYS A 109 -22.25 15.51 7.76
CA LYS A 109 -21.64 14.97 8.98
C LYS A 109 -22.70 14.70 10.01
N ALA A 110 -22.51 13.65 10.81
CA ALA A 110 -23.46 13.30 11.86
C ALA A 110 -22.75 12.83 13.12
N LEU A 111 -23.43 12.95 14.27
CA LEU A 111 -22.99 12.42 15.56
C LEU A 111 -23.93 11.31 16.02
N VAL A 112 -23.34 10.21 16.46
CA VAL A 112 -24.04 9.09 17.07
C VAL A 112 -23.47 8.84 18.46
N GLN A 113 -24.34 8.69 19.46
CA GLN A 113 -23.94 8.30 20.81
C GLN A 113 -23.81 6.78 20.90
N ILE A 114 -22.72 6.28 21.48
CA ILE A 114 -22.43 4.84 21.64
C ILE A 114 -22.57 4.39 23.09
N THR A 115 -22.82 3.09 23.31
CA THR A 115 -22.99 2.51 24.66
C THR A 115 -21.65 2.27 25.36
N ASN A 116 -20.63 1.81 24.63
CA ASN A 116 -19.34 1.39 25.17
C ASN A 116 -18.20 2.21 24.53
N PRO A 117 -17.84 3.36 25.12
CA PRO A 117 -16.80 4.25 24.58
C PRO A 117 -15.44 3.57 24.36
N GLU A 118 -15.07 2.61 25.21
CA GLU A 118 -13.85 1.80 25.10
C GLU A 118 -13.82 0.90 23.88
N ARG A 119 -14.98 0.71 23.21
CA ARG A 119 -15.14 -0.06 21.98
C ARG A 119 -15.45 0.84 20.78
N HIS A 120 -14.92 2.05 20.77
CA HIS A 120 -15.18 3.07 19.75
C HIS A 120 -15.09 2.52 18.33
N ARG A 121 -13.98 1.84 18.02
CA ARG A 121 -13.70 1.31 16.66
C ARG A 121 -14.65 0.18 16.25
N ASP A 122 -15.07 -0.65 17.20
CA ASP A 122 -16.03 -1.72 16.94
C ASP A 122 -17.44 -1.15 16.67
N HIS A 123 -17.83 -0.11 17.42
CA HIS A 123 -19.04 0.63 17.14
C HIS A 123 -18.99 1.32 15.78
N PHE A 124 -17.84 1.93 15.42
CA PHE A 124 -17.69 2.58 14.12
C PHE A 124 -17.89 1.59 12.96
N ARG A 125 -17.28 0.40 13.01
CA ARG A 125 -17.46 -0.64 11.99
C ARG A 125 -18.92 -1.12 11.91
N ALA A 126 -19.59 -1.23 13.03
CA ALA A 126 -21.01 -1.58 13.05
C ALA A 126 -21.89 -0.47 12.46
N LEU A 127 -21.53 0.81 12.70
CA LEU A 127 -22.21 1.98 12.11
C LEU A 127 -22.05 2.03 10.59
N VAL A 128 -20.86 1.69 10.04
CA VAL A 128 -20.65 1.57 8.59
C VAL A 128 -21.69 0.63 7.99
N LYS A 129 -21.76 -0.61 8.48
CA LYS A 129 -22.72 -1.61 7.99
C LYS A 129 -24.19 -1.20 8.25
N TYR A 130 -24.46 -0.52 9.34
CA TYR A 130 -25.81 -0.06 9.69
C TYR A 130 -26.31 0.98 8.68
N PHE A 131 -25.55 2.05 8.42
CA PHE A 131 -25.99 3.13 7.53
C PHE A 131 -26.03 2.70 6.06
N GLU A 132 -25.13 1.82 5.64
CA GLU A 132 -25.19 1.19 4.32
C GLU A 132 -26.51 0.42 4.13
N ARG A 133 -26.89 -0.45 5.09
CA ARG A 133 -28.10 -1.28 5.00
C ARG A 133 -29.41 -0.49 5.18
N THR A 134 -29.42 0.48 6.09
CA THR A 134 -30.65 1.17 6.50
C THR A 134 -30.96 2.37 5.62
N HIS A 135 -29.92 3.08 5.16
CA HIS A 135 -30.05 4.33 4.41
C HIS A 135 -29.42 4.27 3.02
N GLY A 136 -28.69 3.20 2.68
CA GLY A 136 -27.90 3.11 1.44
C GLY A 136 -26.79 4.16 1.37
N LEU A 137 -26.24 4.56 2.51
CA LEU A 137 -25.24 5.61 2.63
C LEU A 137 -23.88 5.00 2.97
N GLU A 138 -22.88 5.28 2.16
CA GLU A 138 -21.49 4.93 2.42
C GLU A 138 -20.83 5.93 3.38
N LEU A 139 -20.11 5.40 4.37
CA LEU A 139 -19.35 6.18 5.35
C LEU A 139 -17.88 6.24 4.95
N ASP A 140 -17.23 7.41 5.16
CA ASP A 140 -15.77 7.50 5.08
C ASP A 140 -15.13 6.70 6.23
N GLU A 141 -14.62 5.50 5.92
CA GLU A 141 -14.00 4.60 6.89
C GLU A 141 -12.72 5.17 7.52
N SER A 142 -12.11 6.20 6.93
CA SER A 142 -10.97 6.89 7.53
C SER A 142 -11.33 7.59 8.86
N GLY A 143 -12.63 7.68 9.17
CA GLY A 143 -13.18 8.24 10.41
C GLY A 143 -13.07 7.35 11.65
N ILE A 144 -12.53 6.14 11.56
CA ILE A 144 -12.50 5.12 12.63
C ILE A 144 -11.69 5.52 13.88
N ASN A 145 -10.74 6.44 13.76
CA ASN A 145 -9.86 6.81 14.86
C ASN A 145 -10.51 7.82 15.81
N GLU A 146 -10.27 7.66 17.12
CA GLU A 146 -10.79 8.53 18.17
C GLU A 146 -10.32 9.97 18.00
N SER A 147 -9.07 10.20 17.56
CA SER A 147 -8.49 11.53 17.33
C SER A 147 -8.87 12.15 15.98
N ARG A 148 -9.86 11.58 15.28
CA ARG A 148 -10.31 12.06 13.96
C ARG A 148 -10.53 13.58 13.96
N ALA A 149 -9.83 14.27 13.08
CA ALA A 149 -9.98 15.70 12.85
C ALA A 149 -11.24 15.97 12.00
N CYS A 150 -12.28 16.50 12.61
CA CYS A 150 -13.47 16.95 11.92
C CYS A 150 -13.41 18.46 11.75
N PHE A 151 -13.29 18.97 10.53
CA PHE A 151 -13.29 20.39 10.27
C PHE A 151 -14.61 21.04 10.71
N GLU A 152 -14.51 22.18 11.43
CA GLU A 152 -15.67 22.97 11.81
C GLU A 152 -16.40 23.47 10.57
N SER A 153 -17.72 23.41 10.58
CA SER A 153 -18.57 23.83 9.45
C SER A 153 -19.44 25.04 9.81
N TYR A 154 -20.25 25.46 8.86
CA TYR A 154 -21.36 26.39 9.08
C TYR A 154 -22.63 25.81 8.47
N ASP A 155 -23.63 25.62 9.32
CA ASP A 155 -24.95 25.15 8.90
C ASP A 155 -26.00 25.72 9.86
N PRO A 156 -26.72 26.79 9.48
CA PRO A 156 -27.78 27.37 10.31
C PRO A 156 -28.95 26.38 10.51
N ASP A 157 -29.12 25.46 9.55
CA ASP A 157 -30.17 24.45 9.56
C ASP A 157 -29.68 23.09 10.08
N ILE A 158 -28.64 23.10 10.93
CA ILE A 158 -28.16 21.90 11.62
C ILE A 158 -29.32 21.23 12.40
N ILE A 159 -29.43 19.94 12.27
CA ILE A 159 -30.42 19.16 13.02
C ILE A 159 -29.77 18.69 14.31
N ILE A 160 -30.36 19.04 15.44
CA ILE A 160 -29.94 18.58 16.78
C ILE A 160 -31.18 18.05 17.49
N LYS A 161 -31.14 16.81 17.93
CA LYS A 161 -32.24 16.20 18.70
C LYS A 161 -32.00 16.37 20.19
N ASP A 162 -33.06 16.61 20.93
CA ASP A 162 -33.02 16.67 22.39
C ASP A 162 -32.64 15.30 23.01
N GLU A 163 -33.11 14.20 22.38
CA GLU A 163 -32.80 12.83 22.75
C GLU A 163 -32.53 11.97 21.51
N SER A 164 -31.56 11.07 21.63
CA SER A 164 -31.28 10.02 20.66
C SER A 164 -30.98 8.72 21.37
N LYS A 165 -31.28 7.59 20.74
CA LYS A 165 -30.91 6.28 21.29
C LYS A 165 -29.39 6.09 21.18
N LYS A 166 -28.81 5.44 22.22
CA LYS A 166 -27.40 5.03 22.14
C LYS A 166 -27.27 3.82 21.22
N PHE A 167 -26.32 3.89 20.31
CA PHE A 167 -26.00 2.76 19.43
C PHE A 167 -25.25 1.69 20.23
N GLY A 168 -25.91 0.54 20.42
CA GLY A 168 -25.39 -0.56 21.24
C GLY A 168 -24.84 -1.74 20.46
N HIS A 169 -24.92 -1.69 19.11
CA HIS A 169 -24.37 -2.74 18.27
C HIS A 169 -22.87 -2.52 18.08
N PHE A 170 -22.13 -3.60 18.12
CA PHE A 170 -20.73 -3.64 17.75
C PHE A 170 -20.48 -4.94 17.01
N THR A 171 -19.71 -4.89 15.96
CA THR A 171 -19.18 -6.08 15.32
C THR A 171 -18.05 -6.59 16.21
N THR A 172 -18.26 -7.75 16.80
CA THR A 172 -17.17 -8.61 17.27
C THR A 172 -16.51 -9.27 16.06
N GLU A 173 -16.10 -8.53 15.09
CA GLU A 173 -15.03 -8.99 14.23
C GLU A 173 -13.79 -8.92 15.12
N MET A 174 -13.23 -10.09 15.41
CA MET A 174 -11.93 -10.18 16.03
C MET A 174 -11.02 -9.24 15.25
N ALA A 175 -10.37 -8.36 15.96
CA ALA A 175 -9.52 -7.36 15.39
C ALA A 175 -8.65 -8.01 14.32
N GLU A 176 -8.85 -7.67 13.06
CA GLU A 176 -7.71 -7.58 12.15
C GLU A 176 -6.69 -6.79 12.95
N ALA A 177 -5.58 -7.41 13.21
CA ALA A 177 -4.57 -6.83 14.06
C ALA A 177 -4.18 -5.49 13.44
N GLN A 178 -4.76 -4.42 14.00
CA GLN A 178 -4.30 -3.08 13.70
C GLN A 178 -2.84 -3.06 14.12
N VAL A 179 -1.98 -3.05 13.12
CA VAL A 179 -0.59 -2.67 13.32
C VAL A 179 -0.65 -1.32 14.03
N PRO A 180 -0.12 -1.18 15.25
CA PRO A 180 -0.09 0.11 15.91
C PRO A 180 0.71 1.03 14.99
N THR A 181 0.07 2.10 14.52
CA THR A 181 0.76 3.23 13.92
C THR A 181 1.58 3.90 15.01
N ASN A 182 2.73 3.37 15.30
CA ASN A 182 3.75 4.04 16.07
C ASN A 182 5.08 3.38 15.79
N GLU A 183 5.96 4.17 15.19
CA GLU A 183 7.36 3.89 14.95
C GLU A 183 7.56 2.53 14.26
N ALA A 184 7.48 2.53 12.92
CA ALA A 184 7.91 1.42 12.10
C ALA A 184 9.37 1.11 12.44
N TYR A 185 9.57 0.01 13.13
CA TYR A 185 10.89 -0.57 13.28
C TYR A 185 11.31 -1.13 11.93
N ASP A 186 12.46 -0.73 11.49
CA ASP A 186 12.93 -0.79 10.09
C ASP A 186 13.42 -2.19 9.67
N HIS A 187 13.06 -3.27 10.41
CA HIS A 187 13.53 -4.63 10.14
C HIS A 187 12.41 -5.67 10.29
N THR A 188 12.35 -6.61 9.35
CA THR A 188 11.47 -7.80 9.38
C THR A 188 11.60 -8.63 10.66
N ASP A 189 12.76 -8.60 11.28
CA ASP A 189 13.06 -9.31 12.53
C ASP A 189 12.25 -8.78 13.71
N TYR A 190 11.75 -7.54 13.64
CA TYR A 190 10.90 -6.94 14.68
C TYR A 190 9.44 -7.41 14.67
N MET A 191 9.02 -8.22 13.70
CA MET A 191 7.68 -8.87 13.74
C MET A 191 7.52 -9.71 15.02
N LYS A 192 8.58 -10.36 15.49
CA LYS A 192 8.56 -11.19 16.70
C LYS A 192 8.51 -10.35 17.98
N LEU A 193 9.16 -9.20 17.98
CA LEU A 193 9.04 -8.24 19.06
C LEU A 193 7.59 -7.68 19.13
N ASN A 194 6.98 -7.43 18.00
CA ASN A 194 5.58 -7.02 17.92
C ASN A 194 4.62 -8.11 18.43
N LEU A 195 4.91 -9.39 18.15
CA LEU A 195 4.18 -10.52 18.75
C LEU A 195 4.34 -10.52 20.26
N GLY A 196 5.56 -10.35 20.78
CA GLY A 196 5.84 -10.24 22.21
C GLY A 196 5.05 -9.09 22.87
N CYS A 197 5.02 -7.93 22.25
CA CYS A 197 4.24 -6.79 22.72
C CYS A 197 2.73 -7.08 22.75
N ARG A 198 2.22 -7.77 21.72
CA ARG A 198 0.82 -8.21 21.66
C ARG A 198 0.49 -9.18 22.80
N MET A 199 1.33 -10.18 23.02
CA MET A 199 1.15 -11.13 24.13
C MET A 199 1.04 -10.40 25.47
N ILE A 200 1.91 -9.41 25.72
CA ILE A 200 1.88 -8.61 26.96
C ILE A 200 0.56 -7.84 27.08
N ARG A 201 0.08 -7.22 26.00
CA ARG A 201 -1.19 -6.47 26.00
C ARG A 201 -2.40 -7.34 26.28
N GLN A 202 -2.42 -8.55 25.72
CA GLN A 202 -3.54 -9.50 25.83
C GLN A 202 -3.47 -10.41 27.05
N ALA A 203 -2.40 -10.36 27.85
CA ALA A 203 -2.26 -11.18 29.04
C ALA A 203 -3.40 -10.96 30.04
N LYS A 204 -3.98 -12.03 30.60
CA LYS A 204 -5.00 -11.94 31.64
C LYS A 204 -4.42 -11.35 32.93
N ASP A 205 -5.30 -10.77 33.76
CA ASP A 205 -4.90 -10.32 35.07
C ASP A 205 -4.35 -11.50 35.89
N GLY A 206 -3.16 -11.35 36.46
CA GLY A 206 -2.41 -12.40 37.16
C GLY A 206 -1.36 -13.13 36.29
N GLU A 207 -1.45 -13.05 34.95
CA GLU A 207 -0.51 -13.72 34.03
C GLU A 207 0.54 -12.76 33.42
N LYS A 208 0.45 -11.45 33.71
CA LYS A 208 1.29 -10.41 33.09
C LYS A 208 2.80 -10.71 33.16
N TRP A 209 3.30 -11.21 34.28
CA TRP A 209 4.71 -11.49 34.50
C TRP A 209 5.18 -12.74 33.76
N VAL A 210 4.35 -13.78 33.71
CA VAL A 210 4.64 -15.01 32.96
C VAL A 210 4.67 -14.72 31.47
N THR A 211 3.75 -13.90 30.99
CA THR A 211 3.67 -13.51 29.59
C THR A 211 4.82 -12.60 29.19
N LEU A 212 5.18 -11.62 30.03
CA LEU A 212 6.37 -10.79 29.81
C LEU A 212 7.63 -11.62 29.69
N ARG A 213 7.80 -12.61 30.58
CA ARG A 213 8.94 -13.54 30.55
C ARG A 213 8.99 -14.34 29.26
N LYS A 214 7.86 -14.88 28.79
CA LYS A 214 7.77 -15.61 27.52
C LYS A 214 8.11 -14.72 26.32
N ALA A 215 7.57 -13.50 26.29
CA ALA A 215 7.86 -12.54 25.22
C ALA A 215 9.35 -12.17 25.18
N ALA A 216 9.96 -11.91 26.33
CA ALA A 216 11.38 -11.56 26.42
C ALA A 216 12.30 -12.76 26.04
N MET A 217 11.95 -13.98 26.44
CA MET A 217 12.68 -15.19 26.03
C MET A 217 12.59 -15.41 24.52
N LEU A 218 11.43 -15.22 23.91
CA LEU A 218 11.26 -15.30 22.46
C LEU A 218 12.21 -14.34 21.74
N CYS A 219 12.26 -13.09 22.17
CA CYS A 219 13.16 -12.08 21.59
C CYS A 219 14.64 -12.43 21.82
N GLY A 220 14.99 -13.05 22.93
CA GLY A 220 16.37 -13.47 23.25
C GLY A 220 16.99 -14.39 22.18
N GLY A 221 16.23 -15.34 21.64
CA GLY A 221 16.67 -16.21 20.54
C GLY A 221 16.96 -15.44 19.23
N TYR A 222 16.22 -14.38 18.95
CA TYR A 222 16.45 -13.51 17.79
C TYR A 222 17.63 -12.56 18.01
N ILE A 223 17.85 -12.10 19.24
CA ILE A 223 19.03 -11.30 19.62
C ILE A 223 20.30 -12.12 19.43
N SER A 224 20.33 -13.38 19.89
CA SER A 224 21.49 -14.25 19.71
C SER A 224 21.79 -14.58 18.25
N ALA A 225 20.78 -14.53 17.38
CA ALA A 225 20.91 -14.67 15.94
C ALA A 225 21.35 -13.39 15.22
N GLY A 226 21.57 -12.28 15.95
CA GLY A 226 21.93 -10.98 15.38
C GLY A 226 20.81 -10.29 14.63
N LYS A 227 19.54 -10.65 14.92
CA LYS A 227 18.34 -10.16 14.21
C LYS A 227 17.63 -9.05 14.95
N MET A 228 17.97 -8.81 16.22
CA MET A 228 17.40 -7.74 17.05
C MET A 228 18.48 -7.12 17.91
N GLU A 229 18.36 -5.81 18.13
CA GLU A 229 19.21 -5.08 19.06
C GLU A 229 18.66 -5.21 20.49
N GLU A 230 19.49 -5.69 21.40
CA GLU A 230 19.09 -6.03 22.77
C GLU A 230 18.54 -4.83 23.54
N GLU A 231 19.24 -3.70 23.48
CA GLU A 231 18.83 -2.49 24.18
C GLU A 231 17.46 -1.99 23.71
N GLU A 232 17.20 -2.12 22.43
CA GLU A 232 15.93 -1.72 21.83
C GLU A 232 14.79 -2.65 22.25
N VAL A 233 15.02 -3.95 22.25
CA VAL A 233 14.05 -4.95 22.73
C VAL A 233 13.69 -4.72 24.19
N ILE A 234 14.69 -4.49 25.06
CA ILE A 234 14.47 -4.19 26.47
C ILE A 234 13.61 -2.94 26.62
N ARG A 235 13.95 -1.86 25.92
CA ARG A 235 13.22 -0.58 25.95
C ARG A 235 11.75 -0.74 25.56
N ILE A 236 11.50 -1.53 24.52
CA ILE A 236 10.15 -1.71 23.97
C ILE A 236 9.29 -2.59 24.88
N LEU A 237 9.79 -3.76 25.30
CA LEU A 237 9.06 -4.65 26.20
C LEU A 237 8.80 -3.98 27.57
N PHE A 238 9.77 -3.21 28.06
CA PHE A 238 9.62 -2.45 29.31
C PHE A 238 8.51 -1.38 29.17
N ARG A 239 8.54 -0.58 28.11
CA ARG A 239 7.50 0.40 27.82
C ARG A 239 6.11 -0.26 27.72
N GLU A 240 6.04 -1.43 27.11
CA GLU A 240 4.77 -2.13 26.90
C GLU A 240 4.19 -2.70 28.19
N ILE A 241 5.01 -3.28 29.07
CA ILE A 241 4.52 -3.78 30.37
C ILE A 241 4.14 -2.66 31.33
N CYS A 242 4.84 -1.53 31.30
CA CYS A 242 4.53 -0.37 32.15
C CYS A 242 3.13 0.22 31.85
N LYS A 243 2.60 0.03 30.64
CA LYS A 243 1.21 0.41 30.32
C LYS A 243 0.15 -0.38 31.09
N ARG A 244 0.52 -1.46 31.76
CA ARG A 244 -0.39 -2.40 32.46
C ARG A 244 -0.33 -2.29 33.98
N ASN A 245 -0.03 -1.13 34.55
CA ASN A 245 0.08 -0.92 36.00
C ASN A 245 0.95 -1.99 36.68
N VAL A 246 2.25 -1.80 36.66
CA VAL A 246 3.22 -2.69 37.30
C VAL A 246 3.52 -2.22 38.74
N ASP A 247 3.57 -3.17 39.67
CA ASP A 247 3.84 -2.89 41.07
C ASP A 247 5.32 -2.49 41.34
N SER A 248 6.23 -2.85 40.42
CA SER A 248 7.65 -2.52 40.47
C SER A 248 8.26 -2.50 39.08
N GLU A 249 8.74 -1.33 38.67
CA GLU A 249 9.45 -1.14 37.39
C GLU A 249 10.82 -1.84 37.39
N ASP A 250 11.53 -1.85 38.50
CA ASP A 250 12.81 -2.53 38.66
C ASP A 250 12.66 -4.04 38.49
N HIS A 251 11.57 -4.60 39.02
CA HIS A 251 11.26 -6.01 38.83
C HIS A 251 10.99 -6.35 37.35
N ALA A 252 10.21 -5.51 36.66
CA ALA A 252 9.90 -5.68 35.25
C ALA A 252 11.17 -5.66 34.39
N LYS A 253 12.04 -4.68 34.61
CA LYS A 253 13.29 -4.52 33.87
C LYS A 253 14.24 -5.70 34.10
N LYS A 254 14.41 -6.13 35.34
CA LYS A 254 15.23 -7.29 35.69
C LYS A 254 14.70 -8.57 35.05
N LEU A 255 13.38 -8.78 35.10
CA LEU A 255 12.73 -9.97 34.52
C LEU A 255 12.91 -10.04 32.99
N ILE A 256 12.85 -8.89 32.29
CA ILE A 256 13.11 -8.80 30.85
C ILE A 256 14.54 -9.22 30.55
N ILE A 257 15.52 -8.64 31.24
CA ILE A 257 16.95 -8.93 31.04
C ILE A 257 17.24 -10.41 31.30
N ASP A 258 16.81 -10.94 32.45
CA ASP A 258 17.02 -12.34 32.82
C ASP A 258 16.37 -13.32 31.83
N ALA A 259 15.22 -12.94 31.27
CA ALA A 259 14.51 -13.75 30.28
C ALA A 259 15.16 -13.69 28.89
N ILE A 260 15.66 -12.54 28.47
CA ILE A 260 16.43 -12.38 27.23
C ILE A 260 17.70 -13.24 27.29
N GLU A 261 18.46 -13.18 28.39
CA GLU A 261 19.65 -14.00 28.55
C GLU A 261 19.34 -15.50 28.41
N LYS A 262 18.26 -15.98 29.04
CA LYS A 262 17.80 -17.36 28.84
C LYS A 262 17.34 -17.65 27.42
N GLY A 263 16.72 -16.70 26.76
CA GLY A 263 16.31 -16.84 25.37
C GLY A 263 17.49 -16.97 24.41
N LYS A 264 18.61 -16.29 24.68
CA LYS A 264 19.85 -16.41 23.90
C LYS A 264 20.48 -17.82 23.95
N GLU A 265 20.18 -18.60 24.98
CA GLU A 265 20.66 -19.99 25.12
C GLU A 265 19.79 -20.98 24.33
N LEU A 266 18.61 -20.58 23.85
CA LEU A 266 17.69 -21.46 23.13
C LEU A 266 18.02 -21.50 21.63
N PRO A 267 18.05 -22.67 21.00
CA PRO A 267 18.19 -22.80 19.56
C PRO A 267 17.00 -22.14 18.82
N ILE A 268 17.30 -21.38 17.76
CA ILE A 268 16.27 -20.72 16.95
C ILE A 268 15.22 -21.71 16.41
N LYS A 269 15.64 -22.94 16.10
CA LYS A 269 14.75 -23.99 15.61
C LYS A 269 13.63 -24.33 16.61
N GLU A 270 13.95 -24.42 17.89
CA GLU A 270 12.97 -24.71 18.95
C GLU A 270 11.94 -23.56 19.07
N ILE A 271 12.41 -22.32 18.99
CA ILE A 271 11.53 -21.14 19.00
C ILE A 271 10.57 -21.12 17.80
N ILE A 272 11.07 -21.45 16.60
CA ILE A 272 10.25 -21.51 15.38
C ILE A 272 9.20 -22.63 15.47
N ASP A 273 9.56 -23.77 16.04
CA ASP A 273 8.63 -24.90 16.19
C ASP A 273 7.53 -24.61 17.23
N GLU A 274 7.87 -23.94 18.33
CA GLU A 274 6.89 -23.46 19.32
C GLU A 274 5.92 -22.43 18.72
N GLU A 275 6.41 -21.50 17.91
CA GLU A 275 5.58 -20.52 17.21
C GLU A 275 4.63 -21.17 16.21
N LYS A 276 5.10 -22.16 15.44
CA LYS A 276 4.27 -22.93 14.51
C LYS A 276 3.17 -23.68 15.25
N SER A 277 3.48 -24.27 16.41
CA SER A 277 2.53 -24.96 17.26
C SER A 277 1.49 -24.00 17.84
N ALA A 278 1.92 -22.86 18.37
CA ALA A 278 1.03 -21.83 18.90
C ALA A 278 0.12 -21.22 17.79
N LYS A 279 0.66 -20.96 16.61
CA LYS A 279 -0.12 -20.51 15.45
C LYS A 279 -1.14 -21.55 15.00
N ARG A 280 -0.76 -22.83 14.99
CA ARG A 280 -1.65 -23.95 14.65
C ARG A 280 -2.78 -24.09 15.68
N GLU A 281 -2.47 -24.01 16.96
CA GLU A 281 -3.46 -24.07 18.03
C GLU A 281 -4.43 -22.88 17.99
N MET A 282 -3.92 -21.68 17.69
CA MET A 282 -4.73 -20.48 17.48
C MET A 282 -5.68 -20.65 16.29
N LEU A 283 -5.20 -21.13 15.15
CA LEU A 283 -6.02 -21.36 13.95
C LEU A 283 -7.08 -22.48 14.16
N LEU A 284 -6.80 -23.49 14.99
CA LEU A 284 -7.74 -24.59 15.27
C LEU A 284 -8.81 -24.21 16.31
N ASN A 285 -8.50 -23.26 17.19
CA ASN A 285 -9.40 -22.82 18.27
C ASN A 285 -10.18 -21.56 17.91
N ASP A 286 -9.87 -20.94 16.79
CA ASP A 286 -10.56 -19.76 16.28
C ASP A 286 -11.74 -20.23 15.43
N GLY A 287 -12.95 -19.85 15.81
CA GLY A 287 -14.15 -20.11 15.01
C GLY A 287 -14.26 -19.22 13.77
N ASP A 288 -13.21 -18.46 13.47
CA ASP A 288 -13.15 -17.60 12.29
C ASP A 288 -12.94 -18.44 11.03
N MET A 289 -13.92 -18.37 10.13
CA MET A 289 -13.92 -19.02 8.81
C MET A 289 -13.60 -18.02 7.68
N SER A 290 -13.01 -16.86 8.00
CA SER A 290 -12.64 -15.84 6.99
C SER A 290 -11.63 -16.31 5.94
N PHE A 291 -10.96 -17.45 6.20
CA PHE A 291 -10.10 -18.13 5.24
C PHE A 291 -10.87 -18.99 4.20
N VAL A 292 -12.18 -19.15 4.37
CA VAL A 292 -13.05 -19.81 3.38
C VAL A 292 -13.58 -18.72 2.45
N SER A 293 -13.52 -18.98 1.14
CA SER A 293 -14.05 -18.04 0.16
C SER A 293 -15.55 -17.82 0.35
N SER A 294 -16.02 -16.64 -0.04
CA SER A 294 -17.46 -16.31 0.01
C SER A 294 -18.16 -16.94 -1.18
N ASP A 295 -19.07 -17.88 -0.93
CA ASP A 295 -19.89 -18.51 -1.99
C ASP A 295 -20.68 -17.47 -2.81
N ASP A 296 -21.12 -16.39 -2.19
CA ASP A 296 -21.85 -15.30 -2.86
C ASP A 296 -20.95 -14.46 -3.77
N GLU A 297 -19.70 -14.25 -3.41
CA GLU A 297 -18.70 -13.54 -4.24
C GLU A 297 -18.25 -14.41 -5.39
N ASP A 298 -17.96 -15.67 -5.13
CA ASP A 298 -17.56 -16.64 -6.14
C ASP A 298 -18.70 -16.84 -7.16
N PHE A 299 -19.95 -16.94 -6.70
CA PHE A 299 -21.10 -17.08 -7.61
C PHE A 299 -21.32 -15.82 -8.45
N ARG A 300 -21.17 -14.63 -7.88
CA ARG A 300 -21.25 -13.37 -8.66
C ARG A 300 -20.18 -13.34 -9.74
N TRP A 301 -18.96 -13.69 -9.41
CA TRP A 301 -17.88 -13.74 -10.40
C TRP A 301 -18.19 -14.74 -11.54
N ILE A 302 -18.73 -15.94 -11.21
CA ILE A 302 -19.14 -16.95 -12.21
C ILE A 302 -20.29 -16.44 -13.08
N ASP A 303 -21.26 -15.75 -12.49
CA ASP A 303 -22.39 -15.17 -13.21
C ASP A 303 -21.94 -14.05 -14.14
N ASP A 304 -21.12 -13.14 -13.68
CA ASP A 304 -20.49 -12.08 -14.48
C ASP A 304 -19.68 -12.67 -15.65
N TYR A 305 -18.94 -13.76 -15.40
CA TYR A 305 -18.24 -14.50 -16.46
C TYR A 305 -19.22 -15.03 -17.52
N SER A 306 -20.28 -15.66 -17.09
CA SER A 306 -21.29 -16.24 -18.00
C SER A 306 -21.97 -15.19 -18.87
N GLN A 307 -22.06 -13.95 -18.37
CA GLN A 307 -22.65 -12.80 -19.06
C GLN A 307 -21.64 -11.97 -19.86
N GLY A 308 -20.35 -12.32 -19.82
CA GLY A 308 -19.27 -11.57 -20.45
C GLY A 308 -19.02 -10.20 -19.80
N LEU A 309 -19.37 -10.08 -18.52
CA LEU A 309 -19.21 -8.86 -17.70
C LEU A 309 -17.94 -8.85 -16.87
N ILE A 310 -17.14 -9.92 -16.92
CA ILE A 310 -15.87 -9.97 -16.20
C ILE A 310 -14.98 -8.83 -16.67
N GLU A 311 -14.39 -8.16 -15.69
CA GLU A 311 -13.37 -7.15 -15.93
C GLU A 311 -12.11 -7.83 -16.49
N ILE A 312 -11.91 -7.72 -17.79
CA ILE A 312 -10.66 -8.14 -18.41
C ILE A 312 -9.56 -7.13 -18.13
N GLY A 313 -8.31 -7.58 -18.08
CA GLY A 313 -7.15 -6.70 -17.83
C GLY A 313 -7.12 -5.49 -18.76
N LEU A 314 -6.46 -4.40 -18.30
CA LEU A 314 -6.39 -3.13 -19.00
C LEU A 314 -5.61 -3.25 -20.31
N THR A 315 -6.04 -2.53 -21.33
CA THR A 315 -5.44 -2.57 -22.68
C THR A 315 -4.01 -2.02 -22.71
N THR A 316 -3.16 -2.64 -23.53
CA THR A 316 -1.85 -2.08 -23.87
C THR A 316 -1.94 -0.98 -24.94
N GLY A 317 -3.08 -0.86 -25.62
CA GLY A 317 -3.31 0.04 -26.75
C GLY A 317 -2.95 -0.56 -28.11
N ASP A 318 -2.52 -1.81 -28.14
CA ASP A 318 -2.31 -2.59 -29.36
C ASP A 318 -3.16 -3.85 -29.29
N LEU A 319 -4.15 -3.97 -30.17
CA LEU A 319 -5.13 -5.06 -30.14
C LEU A 319 -4.47 -6.43 -30.30
N LYS A 320 -3.41 -6.54 -31.11
CA LYS A 320 -2.68 -7.81 -31.28
C LYS A 320 -1.96 -8.21 -30.00
N LEU A 321 -1.40 -7.23 -29.27
CA LEU A 321 -0.74 -7.52 -28.00
C LEU A 321 -1.76 -7.84 -26.91
N ASP A 322 -2.91 -7.18 -26.92
CA ASP A 322 -4.00 -7.40 -25.96
C ASP A 322 -4.58 -8.81 -25.99
N ASP A 323 -4.45 -9.53 -27.12
CA ASP A 323 -4.80 -10.95 -27.22
C ASP A 323 -3.88 -11.83 -26.36
N PHE A 324 -2.66 -11.38 -26.10
CA PHE A 324 -1.65 -12.15 -25.37
C PHE A 324 -1.36 -11.60 -23.98
N PHE A 325 -1.29 -10.27 -23.85
CA PHE A 325 -0.92 -9.60 -22.60
C PHE A 325 -1.77 -8.35 -22.36
N ARG A 326 -2.30 -8.24 -21.14
CA ARG A 326 -3.00 -7.06 -20.63
C ARG A 326 -2.43 -6.68 -19.28
N TYR A 327 -2.55 -5.39 -18.91
CA TYR A 327 -2.14 -4.96 -17.57
C TYR A 327 -3.15 -5.45 -16.53
N LYS A 328 -2.65 -6.21 -15.57
CA LYS A 328 -3.39 -6.70 -14.42
C LYS A 328 -2.58 -6.51 -13.15
N LYS A 329 -3.24 -6.36 -12.02
CA LYS A 329 -2.60 -6.30 -10.70
C LYS A 329 -2.24 -7.72 -10.27
N GLU A 330 -1.19 -8.26 -10.86
CA GLU A 330 -0.75 -9.65 -10.73
C GLU A 330 0.78 -9.75 -10.64
N PHE A 331 1.27 -10.92 -10.28
CA PHE A 331 2.71 -11.20 -10.20
C PHE A 331 3.25 -11.61 -11.57
N VAL A 332 4.03 -10.71 -12.17
CA VAL A 332 4.60 -10.85 -13.51
C VAL A 332 6.11 -11.04 -13.43
N ILE A 333 6.63 -12.01 -14.18
CA ILE A 333 8.07 -12.21 -14.36
C ILE A 333 8.45 -11.88 -15.79
N ILE A 334 9.55 -11.14 -15.93
CA ILE A 334 10.16 -10.80 -17.22
C ILE A 334 11.55 -11.45 -17.28
N ASN A 335 11.70 -12.47 -18.09
CA ASN A 335 12.95 -13.19 -18.29
C ASN A 335 13.64 -12.80 -19.62
N GLY A 336 14.94 -13.05 -19.73
CA GLY A 336 15.69 -12.87 -20.98
C GLY A 336 17.19 -12.90 -20.75
N HIS A 337 17.95 -13.09 -21.82
CA HIS A 337 19.41 -13.03 -21.77
C HIS A 337 19.93 -11.64 -21.35
N SER A 338 21.19 -11.57 -20.94
CA SER A 338 21.84 -10.28 -20.66
C SER A 338 21.91 -9.41 -21.92
N ASN A 339 21.77 -8.09 -21.75
CA ASN A 339 21.87 -7.07 -22.81
C ASN A 339 20.83 -7.13 -23.94
N VAL A 340 19.75 -7.91 -23.81
CA VAL A 340 18.66 -7.93 -24.80
C VAL A 340 17.72 -6.72 -24.68
N GLY A 341 17.89 -5.89 -23.65
CA GLY A 341 17.08 -4.68 -23.43
C GLY A 341 15.85 -4.91 -22.55
N LYS A 342 15.90 -5.87 -21.64
CA LYS A 342 14.79 -6.16 -20.69
C LYS A 342 14.32 -4.90 -19.96
N THR A 343 15.23 -4.23 -19.25
CA THR A 343 14.92 -2.99 -18.52
C THR A 343 14.31 -1.93 -19.43
N THR A 344 14.88 -1.70 -20.61
CA THR A 344 14.39 -0.70 -21.55
C THR A 344 12.96 -1.01 -22.03
N THR A 345 12.69 -2.27 -22.37
CA THR A 345 11.35 -2.69 -22.81
C THR A 345 10.36 -2.65 -21.65
N ALA A 346 10.73 -3.13 -20.46
CA ALA A 346 9.88 -3.06 -19.28
C ALA A 346 9.52 -1.60 -18.94
N LEU A 347 10.49 -0.68 -18.91
CA LEU A 347 10.24 0.74 -18.66
C LEU A 347 9.31 1.36 -19.71
N TYR A 348 9.34 0.91 -20.96
CA TYR A 348 8.43 1.38 -22.00
C TYR A 348 6.97 0.95 -21.72
N PHE A 349 6.76 -0.31 -21.31
CA PHE A 349 5.45 -0.80 -20.87
C PHE A 349 4.97 -0.10 -19.60
N ILE A 350 5.86 0.17 -18.66
CA ILE A 350 5.59 0.90 -17.44
C ILE A 350 5.10 2.33 -17.72
N VAL A 351 5.77 3.04 -18.66
CA VAL A 351 5.33 4.37 -19.13
C VAL A 351 3.99 4.28 -19.84
N ASN A 352 3.76 3.24 -20.65
CA ASN A 352 2.47 3.02 -21.29
C ASN A 352 1.33 2.87 -20.26
N ALA A 353 1.52 2.04 -19.23
CA ALA A 353 0.53 1.88 -18.17
C ALA A 353 0.27 3.19 -17.40
N ALA A 354 1.31 3.98 -17.12
CA ALA A 354 1.17 5.27 -16.48
C ALA A 354 0.40 6.29 -17.34
N ILE A 355 0.66 6.34 -18.66
CA ILE A 355 -0.03 7.27 -19.57
C ILE A 355 -1.49 6.86 -19.80
N ARG A 356 -1.76 5.57 -20.04
CA ARG A 356 -3.09 5.09 -20.40
C ARG A 356 -4.04 4.93 -19.22
N HIS A 357 -3.48 4.51 -18.07
CA HIS A 357 -4.27 4.06 -16.92
C HIS A 357 -3.95 4.82 -15.63
N ASP A 358 -3.12 5.86 -15.71
CA ASP A 358 -2.65 6.66 -14.56
C ASP A 358 -1.98 5.82 -13.47
N TRP A 359 -1.39 4.67 -13.81
CA TRP A 359 -0.75 3.80 -12.84
C TRP A 359 0.44 4.47 -12.17
N LYS A 360 0.52 4.33 -10.85
CA LYS A 360 1.62 4.79 -10.00
C LYS A 360 2.56 3.63 -9.72
N TRP A 361 3.82 3.81 -10.02
CA TRP A 361 4.83 2.77 -9.93
C TRP A 361 5.88 3.03 -8.86
N VAL A 362 6.26 1.98 -8.14
CA VAL A 362 7.49 1.96 -7.35
C VAL A 362 8.54 1.16 -8.12
N ILE A 363 9.70 1.75 -8.36
CA ILE A 363 10.78 1.15 -9.16
C ILE A 363 12.03 1.01 -8.30
N TYR A 364 12.60 -0.19 -8.26
CA TYR A 364 13.95 -0.44 -7.75
C TYR A 364 14.80 -1.06 -8.84
N SER A 365 15.96 -0.46 -9.15
CA SER A 365 16.97 -1.06 -10.03
C SER A 365 18.31 -1.00 -9.33
N SER A 366 18.91 -2.17 -9.10
CA SER A 366 20.25 -2.28 -8.50
C SER A 366 21.37 -1.97 -9.48
N GLU A 367 21.15 -2.19 -10.77
CA GLU A 367 22.17 -2.05 -11.82
C GLU A 367 22.22 -0.65 -12.44
N ASN A 368 21.08 0.04 -12.48
CA ASN A 368 20.94 1.31 -13.16
C ASN A 368 20.90 2.48 -12.17
N ARG A 369 21.59 3.59 -12.49
CA ARG A 369 21.48 4.82 -11.71
C ARG A 369 20.03 5.30 -11.68
N THR A 370 19.53 5.72 -10.55
CA THR A 370 18.15 6.25 -10.39
C THR A 370 17.88 7.42 -11.35
N ALA A 371 18.86 8.28 -11.59
CA ALA A 371 18.75 9.37 -12.56
C ALA A 371 18.63 8.86 -14.02
N SER A 372 19.31 7.75 -14.38
CA SER A 372 19.21 7.15 -15.71
C SER A 372 17.83 6.53 -15.94
N ILE A 373 17.26 5.87 -14.93
CA ILE A 373 15.87 5.37 -14.98
C ILE A 373 14.91 6.53 -15.22
N LYS A 374 14.96 7.57 -14.39
CA LYS A 374 14.09 8.76 -14.55
C LYS A 374 14.25 9.44 -15.91
N MET A 375 15.48 9.54 -16.42
CA MET A 375 15.75 10.08 -17.75
C MET A 375 15.09 9.23 -18.84
N THR A 376 15.16 7.91 -18.75
CA THR A 376 14.52 7.00 -19.72
C THR A 376 13.01 7.15 -19.69
N LEU A 377 12.39 7.21 -18.47
CA LEU A 377 10.96 7.44 -18.31
C LEU A 377 10.52 8.77 -18.96
N MET A 378 11.28 9.85 -18.73
CA MET A 378 11.01 11.15 -19.38
C MET A 378 11.07 11.04 -20.91
N GLN A 379 12.13 10.42 -21.45
CA GLN A 379 12.33 10.30 -22.89
C GLN A 379 11.21 9.49 -23.56
N PHE A 380 10.77 8.41 -22.94
CA PHE A 380 9.67 7.60 -23.45
C PHE A 380 8.34 8.35 -23.42
N ALA A 381 8.04 9.02 -22.32
CA ALA A 381 6.79 9.77 -22.19
C ALA A 381 6.65 10.90 -23.21
N VAL A 382 7.74 11.63 -23.49
CA VAL A 382 7.73 12.81 -24.38
C VAL A 382 8.13 12.46 -25.83
N ASP A 383 8.66 11.26 -26.05
CA ASP A 383 9.24 10.80 -27.34
C ASP A 383 10.34 11.73 -27.89
N ARG A 384 11.15 12.25 -26.99
CA ARG A 384 12.34 13.07 -27.36
C ARG A 384 13.51 12.79 -26.44
N ARG A 385 14.72 12.94 -26.95
CA ARG A 385 15.92 12.86 -26.12
C ARG A 385 15.97 14.03 -25.13
N VAL A 386 16.44 13.80 -23.94
CA VAL A 386 16.57 14.86 -22.91
C VAL A 386 17.47 16.01 -23.40
N GLY A 387 18.50 15.70 -24.25
CA GLY A 387 19.36 16.72 -24.86
C GLY A 387 18.63 17.67 -25.82
N ASP A 388 17.53 17.21 -26.42
CA ASP A 388 16.74 17.96 -27.40
C ASP A 388 15.58 18.73 -26.76
N MET A 389 15.39 18.59 -25.44
CA MET A 389 14.38 19.30 -24.66
C MET A 389 14.94 20.62 -24.13
N THR A 390 14.12 21.65 -24.13
CA THR A 390 14.40 22.90 -23.39
C THR A 390 14.42 22.63 -21.89
N TYR A 391 14.98 23.54 -21.11
CA TYR A 391 14.99 23.43 -19.66
C TYR A 391 13.58 23.34 -19.06
N SER A 392 12.64 24.14 -19.57
CA SER A 392 11.24 24.13 -19.14
C SER A 392 10.56 22.80 -19.46
N GLU A 393 10.76 22.24 -20.65
CA GLU A 393 10.23 20.92 -21.02
C GLU A 393 10.81 19.80 -20.14
N ARG A 394 12.13 19.83 -19.86
CA ARG A 394 12.74 18.88 -18.93
C ARG A 394 12.13 18.94 -17.54
N LYS A 395 11.86 20.16 -17.02
CA LYS A 395 11.20 20.31 -15.71
C LYS A 395 9.80 19.71 -15.71
N ARG A 396 8.99 19.98 -16.74
CA ARG A 396 7.64 19.44 -16.87
C ARG A 396 7.64 17.92 -16.98
N ALA A 397 8.47 17.37 -17.85
CA ALA A 397 8.63 15.93 -18.00
C ALA A 397 9.09 15.27 -16.69
N TYR A 398 10.03 15.91 -15.97
CA TYR A 398 10.50 15.41 -14.68
C TYR A 398 9.40 15.45 -13.60
N LYS A 399 8.56 16.52 -13.59
CA LYS A 399 7.42 16.62 -12.69
C LYS A 399 6.42 15.48 -12.94
N TRP A 400 6.08 15.21 -14.20
CA TRP A 400 5.24 14.07 -14.56
C TRP A 400 5.83 12.74 -14.07
N VAL A 401 7.15 12.55 -14.22
CA VAL A 401 7.82 11.36 -13.67
C VAL A 401 7.71 11.29 -12.15
N GLN A 402 7.79 12.41 -11.43
CA GLN A 402 7.62 12.43 -9.98
C GLN A 402 6.20 12.11 -9.52
N GLU A 403 5.20 12.44 -10.34
CA GLU A 403 3.78 12.18 -10.06
C GLU A 403 3.40 10.70 -10.24
N HIS A 404 4.11 9.97 -11.13
CA HIS A 404 3.79 8.59 -11.47
C HIS A 404 4.80 7.56 -10.96
N PHE A 405 6.02 7.97 -10.58
CA PHE A 405 7.10 7.03 -10.29
C PHE A 405 7.86 7.39 -9.03
N VAL A 406 7.89 6.48 -8.08
CA VAL A 406 8.83 6.49 -6.96
C VAL A 406 9.99 5.58 -7.30
N VAL A 407 11.20 6.12 -7.35
CA VAL A 407 12.41 5.33 -7.61
C VAL A 407 13.20 5.18 -6.32
N ILE A 408 13.27 3.96 -5.80
CA ILE A 408 13.99 3.63 -4.57
C ILE A 408 15.50 3.82 -4.82
N SER A 409 16.20 4.41 -3.84
CA SER A 409 17.65 4.62 -3.93
C SER A 409 18.39 3.29 -3.94
N ASN A 410 19.32 3.13 -4.87
CA ASN A 410 20.18 1.95 -4.99
C ASN A 410 21.60 2.16 -4.43
N LYS A 411 21.74 3.05 -3.45
CA LYS A 411 23.01 3.21 -2.71
C LYS A 411 23.39 1.97 -1.92
N HIS A 412 22.40 1.13 -1.62
CA HIS A 412 22.55 -0.15 -0.93
C HIS A 412 21.87 -1.25 -1.75
N ILE A 413 22.37 -2.47 -1.63
CA ILE A 413 21.72 -3.67 -2.19
C ILE A 413 20.81 -4.25 -1.09
N TYR A 414 19.53 -4.32 -1.38
CA TYR A 414 18.50 -4.78 -0.47
C TYR A 414 18.15 -6.25 -0.70
N SER A 415 17.62 -6.92 0.34
CA SER A 415 16.95 -8.21 0.20
C SER A 415 15.55 -8.02 -0.38
N TYR A 416 14.89 -9.09 -0.80
CA TYR A 416 13.49 -9.01 -1.26
C TYR A 416 12.56 -8.55 -0.14
N SER A 417 12.80 -9.00 1.09
CA SER A 417 12.00 -8.63 2.26
C SER A 417 12.15 -7.15 2.64
N ASP A 418 13.38 -6.60 2.57
CA ASP A 418 13.59 -5.16 2.76
C ASP A 418 12.81 -4.34 1.74
N LEU A 419 12.80 -4.77 0.47
CA LEU A 419 12.08 -4.06 -0.59
C LEU A 419 10.58 -4.09 -0.36
N ILE A 420 10.01 -5.23 0.02
CA ILE A 420 8.58 -5.34 0.34
C ILE A 420 8.21 -4.34 1.44
N LEU A 421 8.99 -4.29 2.53
CA LEU A 421 8.78 -3.32 3.62
C LEU A 421 8.84 -1.85 3.16
N PHE A 422 9.82 -1.51 2.32
CA PHE A 422 9.93 -0.14 1.81
C PHE A 422 8.75 0.22 0.91
N ILE A 423 8.27 -0.73 0.11
CA ILE A 423 7.10 -0.54 -0.73
C ILE A 423 5.85 -0.35 0.12
N GLU A 424 5.64 -1.18 1.15
CA GLU A 424 4.54 -1.01 2.10
C GLU A 424 4.58 0.36 2.78
N LYS A 425 5.77 0.81 3.20
CA LYS A 425 5.95 2.16 3.77
C LYS A 425 5.61 3.28 2.79
N ILE A 426 5.92 3.10 1.49
CA ILE A 426 5.54 4.05 0.45
C ILE A 426 4.02 4.03 0.26
N MET A 427 3.39 2.86 0.25
CA MET A 427 1.93 2.69 0.12
C MET A 427 1.14 3.35 1.26
N LEU A 428 1.72 3.45 2.46
CA LEU A 428 1.12 4.21 3.56
C LEU A 428 1.06 5.74 3.30
N GLN A 429 1.86 6.24 2.36
CA GLN A 429 1.98 7.68 2.09
C GLN A 429 1.28 8.10 0.80
N GLN A 430 1.18 7.19 -0.17
CA GLN A 430 0.59 7.45 -1.48
C GLN A 430 0.06 6.17 -2.12
N SER A 431 -0.86 6.30 -3.07
CA SER A 431 -1.36 5.16 -3.85
C SER A 431 -0.24 4.57 -4.72
N VAL A 432 -0.19 3.25 -4.81
CA VAL A 432 0.72 2.49 -5.66
C VAL A 432 -0.09 1.43 -6.39
N ASP A 433 -0.01 1.39 -7.72
CA ASP A 433 -0.67 0.39 -8.54
C ASP A 433 0.26 -0.76 -8.91
N ALA A 434 1.56 -0.47 -8.98
CA ALA A 434 2.53 -1.45 -9.44
C ALA A 434 3.95 -1.21 -8.91
N VAL A 435 4.70 -2.30 -8.89
CA VAL A 435 6.10 -2.36 -8.44
C VAL A 435 6.94 -3.00 -9.53
N PHE A 436 8.13 -2.46 -9.79
CA PHE A 436 9.11 -3.04 -10.71
C PHE A 436 10.48 -3.20 -10.03
N ILE A 437 11.01 -4.42 -10.04
CA ILE A 437 12.32 -4.76 -9.47
C ILE A 437 13.23 -5.27 -10.58
N ASP A 438 14.41 -4.66 -10.73
CA ASP A 438 15.32 -4.85 -11.86
C ASP A 438 16.81 -4.89 -11.47
N PRO A 439 17.44 -6.07 -11.57
CA PRO A 439 16.84 -7.39 -11.62
C PRO A 439 16.74 -8.01 -10.21
N TYR A 440 15.92 -9.04 -10.07
CA TYR A 440 15.84 -9.86 -8.85
C TYR A 440 17.18 -10.52 -8.51
N ASN A 441 17.90 -10.98 -9.51
CA ASN A 441 19.18 -11.70 -9.35
C ASN A 441 20.29 -10.87 -8.66
N SER A 442 20.14 -9.55 -8.64
CA SER A 442 21.09 -8.62 -7.98
C SER A 442 20.69 -8.27 -6.55
N LEU A 443 19.61 -8.84 -6.02
CA LEU A 443 19.20 -8.62 -4.66
C LEU A 443 20.12 -9.34 -3.69
N LYS A 444 20.22 -8.82 -2.48
CA LYS A 444 20.97 -9.44 -1.41
C LYS A 444 20.30 -10.75 -1.00
N LEU A 445 21.06 -11.86 -1.01
CA LEU A 445 20.62 -13.12 -0.44
C LEU A 445 20.81 -13.06 1.08
N ASP A 446 19.73 -12.92 1.83
CA ASP A 446 19.77 -12.91 3.28
C ASP A 446 19.36 -14.30 3.83
N MET A 447 20.32 -15.20 3.83
CA MET A 447 20.16 -16.59 4.32
C MET A 447 20.82 -16.81 5.67
N ARG A 448 21.33 -15.75 6.33
CA ARG A 448 22.09 -15.87 7.57
C ARG A 448 21.18 -16.38 8.70
N GLY A 449 21.55 -17.50 9.28
CA GLY A 449 20.86 -18.10 10.43
C GLY A 449 19.55 -18.83 10.13
N SER A 450 19.08 -18.86 8.87
CA SER A 450 17.83 -19.54 8.52
C SER A 450 17.97 -21.06 8.32
N GLY A 451 19.19 -21.57 8.08
CA GLY A 451 19.41 -22.98 7.70
C GLY A 451 18.74 -23.37 6.37
N ILE A 452 18.23 -22.41 5.60
CA ILE A 452 17.49 -22.60 4.36
C ILE A 452 18.48 -22.67 3.20
N GLY A 453 18.26 -23.59 2.26
CA GLY A 453 19.04 -23.69 1.03
C GLY A 453 18.67 -22.55 0.05
N VAL A 454 19.60 -22.23 -0.88
CA VAL A 454 19.33 -21.21 -1.94
C VAL A 454 18.02 -21.48 -2.68
N HIS A 455 17.71 -22.74 -2.92
CA HIS A 455 16.47 -23.12 -3.60
C HIS A 455 15.21 -22.78 -2.79
N ASP A 456 15.25 -22.95 -1.50
CA ASP A 456 14.11 -22.63 -0.62
C ASP A 456 13.96 -21.13 -0.45
N TYR A 457 15.07 -20.40 -0.39
CA TYR A 457 15.07 -18.94 -0.40
C TYR A 457 14.36 -18.36 -1.64
N HIS A 458 14.66 -18.88 -2.84
CA HIS A 458 13.98 -18.45 -4.06
C HIS A 458 12.49 -18.81 -4.06
N TYR A 459 12.13 -19.94 -3.46
CA TYR A 459 10.73 -20.33 -3.31
C TYR A 459 9.97 -19.41 -2.35
N GLU A 460 10.58 -19.08 -1.22
CA GLU A 460 10.02 -18.13 -0.26
C GLU A 460 9.87 -16.75 -0.90
N ALA A 461 10.92 -16.23 -1.54
CA ALA A 461 10.85 -14.93 -2.22
C ALA A 461 9.73 -14.87 -3.26
N ALA A 462 9.58 -15.89 -4.11
CA ALA A 462 8.51 -15.95 -5.10
C ALA A 462 7.12 -16.01 -4.44
N SER A 463 7.00 -16.73 -3.32
CA SER A 463 5.74 -16.81 -2.56
C SER A 463 5.38 -15.50 -1.88
N GLU A 464 6.37 -14.81 -1.30
CA GLU A 464 6.18 -13.50 -0.66
C GLU A 464 5.75 -12.44 -1.68
N PHE A 465 6.38 -12.37 -2.86
CA PHE A 465 5.96 -11.44 -3.90
C PHE A 465 4.55 -11.72 -4.41
N LEU A 466 4.17 -12.98 -4.58
CA LEU A 466 2.80 -13.35 -4.96
C LEU A 466 1.80 -12.96 -3.87
N THR A 467 2.11 -13.26 -2.61
CA THR A 467 1.26 -12.91 -1.46
C THR A 467 1.12 -11.40 -1.34
N PHE A 468 2.23 -10.67 -1.46
CA PHE A 468 2.24 -9.21 -1.43
C PHE A 468 1.37 -8.61 -2.55
N SER A 469 1.50 -9.12 -3.78
CA SER A 469 0.70 -8.69 -4.93
C SER A 469 -0.80 -8.85 -4.66
N LYS A 470 -1.22 -10.02 -4.19
CA LYS A 470 -2.64 -10.34 -3.92
C LYS A 470 -3.20 -9.57 -2.71
N ALA A 471 -2.45 -9.53 -1.60
CA ALA A 471 -2.90 -8.89 -0.38
C ALA A 471 -3.08 -7.37 -0.52
N ASN A 472 -2.29 -6.74 -1.37
CA ASN A 472 -2.30 -5.30 -1.58
C ASN A 472 -2.98 -4.86 -2.89
N ASN A 473 -3.46 -5.81 -3.70
CA ASN A 473 -4.03 -5.55 -5.03
C ASN A 473 -3.12 -4.66 -5.90
N VAL A 474 -1.82 -5.03 -6.01
CA VAL A 474 -0.82 -4.31 -6.80
C VAL A 474 -0.13 -5.25 -7.77
N ALA A 475 0.24 -4.75 -8.96
CA ALA A 475 1.08 -5.51 -9.87
C ALA A 475 2.53 -5.57 -9.33
N VAL A 476 3.14 -6.76 -9.37
CA VAL A 476 4.56 -6.93 -9.03
C VAL A 476 5.29 -7.48 -10.24
N TRP A 477 6.20 -6.69 -10.81
CA TRP A 477 7.00 -7.08 -11.96
C TRP A 477 8.44 -7.32 -11.55
N LEU A 478 8.93 -8.55 -11.74
CA LEU A 478 10.32 -8.90 -11.52
C LEU A 478 11.04 -9.11 -12.85
N ASN A 479 12.09 -8.33 -13.06
CA ASN A 479 13.05 -8.58 -14.13
C ASN A 479 14.08 -9.61 -13.66
N MET A 480 14.31 -10.65 -14.46
CA MET A 480 15.19 -11.77 -14.11
C MET A 480 16.15 -12.10 -15.26
N HIS A 481 17.32 -12.65 -14.92
CA HIS A 481 18.25 -13.16 -15.92
C HIS A 481 17.96 -14.64 -16.22
N ALA A 482 18.10 -14.99 -17.49
CA ALA A 482 18.17 -16.39 -17.86
C ALA A 482 19.54 -16.98 -17.47
N VAL A 483 19.54 -18.25 -17.11
CA VAL A 483 20.78 -18.99 -16.78
C VAL A 483 21.73 -19.00 -17.99
N THR A 484 23.02 -18.97 -17.72
CA THR A 484 24.07 -18.90 -18.77
C THR A 484 23.98 -20.06 -19.76
N GLU A 485 23.54 -21.24 -19.31
CA GLU A 485 23.35 -22.41 -20.14
C GLU A 485 22.36 -22.19 -21.29
N ALA A 486 21.31 -21.40 -21.06
CA ALA A 486 20.31 -21.07 -22.08
C ALA A 486 20.89 -20.33 -23.29
N GLN A 487 21.98 -19.55 -23.10
CA GLN A 487 22.67 -18.85 -24.21
C GLN A 487 23.40 -19.79 -25.18
N ARG A 488 23.66 -21.03 -24.76
CA ARG A 488 24.33 -22.03 -25.61
C ARG A 488 23.40 -22.62 -26.67
N ARG A 489 22.11 -22.52 -26.49
CA ARG A 489 21.12 -22.95 -27.50
C ARG A 489 21.06 -21.92 -28.62
N LYS A 490 21.35 -22.38 -29.82
CA LYS A 490 21.39 -21.54 -31.03
C LYS A 490 20.37 -22.00 -32.03
N GLY A 491 19.79 -21.06 -32.74
CA GLY A 491 18.97 -21.31 -33.93
C GLY A 491 19.80 -21.63 -35.16
N ASP A 492 19.14 -21.85 -36.29
CA ASP A 492 19.75 -22.13 -37.57
C ASP A 492 20.64 -20.98 -38.06
N ASP A 493 20.39 -19.75 -37.60
CA ASP A 493 21.19 -18.55 -37.85
C ASP A 493 22.45 -18.47 -36.97
N GLY A 494 22.71 -19.44 -36.14
CA GLY A 494 23.86 -19.51 -35.22
C GLY A 494 23.79 -18.52 -34.05
N LEU A 495 22.67 -17.78 -33.88
CA LEU A 495 22.44 -16.86 -32.76
C LEU A 495 21.68 -17.54 -31.62
N PRO A 496 21.82 -17.06 -30.37
CA PRO A 496 21.05 -17.57 -29.25
C PRO A 496 19.55 -17.48 -29.53
N VAL A 497 18.80 -18.49 -29.17
CA VAL A 497 17.34 -18.51 -29.21
C VAL A 497 16.74 -17.87 -27.95
N ALA A 498 15.48 -17.48 -28.00
CA ALA A 498 14.76 -16.99 -26.83
C ALA A 498 14.79 -18.02 -25.69
N PRO A 499 15.10 -17.63 -24.44
CA PRO A 499 15.05 -18.56 -23.32
C PRO A 499 13.64 -19.03 -23.06
N TYR A 500 13.51 -20.25 -22.54
CA TYR A 500 12.24 -20.74 -22.00
C TYR A 500 12.00 -20.18 -20.59
N ALA A 501 10.81 -20.35 -20.07
CA ALA A 501 10.47 -19.90 -18.72
C ALA A 501 11.35 -20.58 -17.65
N GLU A 502 11.60 -21.87 -17.83
CA GLU A 502 12.40 -22.70 -16.92
C GLU A 502 13.89 -22.34 -16.90
N ASP A 503 14.36 -21.62 -17.91
CA ASP A 503 15.74 -21.12 -17.98
C ASP A 503 16.00 -19.95 -17.02
N THR A 504 15.02 -19.53 -16.25
CA THR A 504 15.16 -18.44 -15.28
C THR A 504 16.01 -18.89 -14.08
N GLU A 505 16.87 -18.03 -13.57
CA GLU A 505 17.57 -18.29 -12.31
C GLU A 505 16.55 -18.49 -11.18
N GLY A 506 16.70 -19.57 -10.39
CA GLY A 506 15.66 -20.05 -9.47
C GLY A 506 14.65 -21.03 -10.10
N GLY A 507 14.66 -21.15 -11.44
CA GLY A 507 13.98 -22.22 -12.19
C GLY A 507 12.46 -22.21 -12.05
N GLY A 508 11.88 -23.42 -12.13
CA GLY A 508 10.42 -23.65 -12.12
C GLY A 508 9.67 -23.07 -10.90
N LYS A 509 10.37 -22.69 -9.84
CA LYS A 509 9.75 -22.11 -8.64
C LYS A 509 9.10 -20.76 -8.93
N PHE A 510 9.80 -19.90 -9.65
CA PHE A 510 9.26 -18.61 -10.08
C PHE A 510 8.17 -18.79 -11.15
N VAL A 511 8.39 -19.71 -12.09
CA VAL A 511 7.38 -20.04 -13.12
C VAL A 511 6.07 -20.50 -12.47
N ASN A 512 6.15 -21.38 -11.48
CA ASN A 512 4.97 -21.92 -10.80
C ASN A 512 4.21 -20.87 -9.99
N ARG A 513 4.92 -19.91 -9.41
CA ARG A 513 4.32 -18.85 -8.57
C ARG A 513 3.83 -17.65 -9.35
N SER A 514 4.42 -17.32 -10.50
CA SER A 514 3.96 -16.18 -11.30
C SER A 514 2.55 -16.38 -11.84
N ASP A 515 1.82 -15.31 -11.97
CA ASP A 515 0.52 -15.27 -12.67
C ASP A 515 0.74 -15.11 -14.18
N CYS A 516 1.65 -14.23 -14.56
CA CYS A 516 2.08 -14.06 -15.95
C CYS A 516 3.61 -14.20 -16.08
N PHE A 517 4.07 -14.81 -17.16
CA PHE A 517 5.49 -15.00 -17.43
C PHE A 517 5.82 -14.54 -18.86
N LEU A 518 6.68 -13.53 -18.94
CA LEU A 518 7.13 -12.91 -20.17
C LEU A 518 8.60 -13.26 -20.45
N THR A 519 8.94 -13.55 -21.68
CA THR A 519 10.33 -13.67 -22.13
C THR A 519 10.62 -12.60 -23.17
N LEU A 520 11.64 -11.77 -22.91
CA LEU A 520 12.16 -10.80 -23.84
C LEU A 520 13.40 -11.33 -24.54
N HIS A 521 13.38 -11.28 -25.85
CA HIS A 521 14.48 -11.72 -26.68
C HIS A 521 14.83 -10.67 -27.74
N ARG A 522 16.11 -10.59 -28.08
CA ARG A 522 16.62 -9.74 -29.16
C ARG A 522 17.95 -10.31 -29.66
N LYS A 523 18.07 -10.46 -30.96
CA LYS A 523 19.27 -10.96 -31.63
C LYS A 523 20.33 -9.86 -31.73
N VAL A 524 20.86 -9.42 -30.58
CA VAL A 524 21.80 -8.28 -30.49
C VAL A 524 23.10 -8.46 -31.28
N GLN A 525 23.47 -9.70 -31.59
CA GLN A 525 24.68 -10.04 -32.34
C GLN A 525 24.39 -10.32 -33.83
N ALA A 526 23.16 -10.14 -34.31
CA ALA A 526 22.84 -10.30 -35.74
C ALA A 526 23.69 -9.36 -36.60
N MET A 527 24.12 -9.81 -37.76
CA MET A 527 24.85 -8.98 -38.72
C MET A 527 23.96 -7.86 -39.26
N ASP A 528 22.68 -8.12 -39.48
CA ASP A 528 21.71 -7.14 -39.97
C ASP A 528 21.35 -6.13 -38.88
N PRO A 529 21.58 -4.81 -39.11
CA PRO A 529 21.24 -3.76 -38.17
C PRO A 529 19.74 -3.65 -37.88
N ILE A 530 18.85 -4.08 -38.79
CA ILE A 530 17.40 -4.07 -38.62
C ILE A 530 17.02 -5.15 -37.60
N ILE A 531 17.52 -6.37 -37.81
CA ILE A 531 17.25 -7.51 -36.93
C ILE A 531 17.72 -7.21 -35.49
N ARG A 532 18.88 -6.53 -35.34
CA ARG A 532 19.38 -6.13 -34.01
C ARG A 532 18.46 -5.20 -33.23
N LYS A 533 17.53 -4.51 -33.89
CA LYS A 533 16.60 -3.57 -33.25
C LYS A 533 15.25 -4.21 -32.88
N ILE A 534 14.99 -5.41 -33.37
CA ILE A 534 13.71 -6.11 -33.13
C ILE A 534 13.75 -6.76 -31.74
N SER A 535 12.84 -6.36 -30.87
CA SER A 535 12.57 -7.00 -29.59
C SER A 535 11.37 -7.92 -29.74
N GLU A 536 11.55 -9.16 -29.36
CA GLU A 536 10.50 -10.19 -29.35
C GLU A 536 10.00 -10.38 -27.94
N LEU A 537 8.69 -10.25 -27.75
CA LEU A 537 7.99 -10.52 -26.50
C LEU A 537 7.25 -11.85 -26.66
N HIS A 538 7.67 -12.84 -25.90
CA HIS A 538 6.98 -14.11 -25.76
C HIS A 538 6.20 -14.14 -24.46
N VAL A 539 4.90 -14.28 -24.51
CA VAL A 539 4.06 -14.58 -23.35
C VAL A 539 4.12 -16.09 -23.15
N ARG A 540 4.79 -16.53 -22.08
CA ARG A 540 5.03 -17.96 -21.82
C ARG A 540 3.96 -18.59 -20.94
N LYS A 541 3.35 -17.78 -20.06
CA LYS A 541 2.31 -18.22 -19.14
C LYS A 541 1.33 -17.10 -18.86
N VAL A 542 0.06 -17.43 -18.82
CA VAL A 542 -1.04 -16.65 -18.24
C VAL A 542 -1.82 -17.61 -17.37
N ARG A 543 -2.02 -17.30 -16.07
CA ARG A 543 -2.69 -18.20 -15.12
C ARG A 543 -4.20 -18.18 -15.30
N GLU A 544 -4.78 -17.00 -15.44
CA GLU A 544 -6.22 -16.79 -15.60
C GLU A 544 -6.49 -16.18 -16.97
N VAL A 545 -6.70 -17.05 -17.97
CA VAL A 545 -6.96 -16.63 -19.35
C VAL A 545 -8.32 -15.95 -19.48
N GLU A 546 -9.25 -16.24 -18.58
CA GLU A 546 -10.60 -15.68 -18.50
C GLU A 546 -10.56 -14.15 -18.32
N THR A 547 -9.56 -13.64 -17.59
CA THR A 547 -9.34 -12.20 -17.37
C THR A 547 -8.52 -11.53 -18.49
N GLY A 548 -8.36 -12.21 -19.62
CA GLY A 548 -7.66 -11.72 -20.82
C GLY A 548 -6.17 -12.06 -20.86
N GLY A 549 -5.71 -12.24 -22.08
CA GLY A 549 -4.36 -12.68 -22.43
C GLY A 549 -4.27 -14.20 -22.65
N ALA A 550 -3.24 -14.59 -23.40
CA ALA A 550 -2.93 -15.99 -23.69
C ALA A 550 -1.43 -16.14 -24.00
N PRO A 551 -0.85 -17.34 -23.86
CA PRO A 551 0.51 -17.60 -24.35
C PRO A 551 0.65 -17.32 -25.85
N THR A 552 1.76 -16.66 -26.25
CA THR A 552 2.07 -16.48 -27.67
C THR A 552 2.49 -17.80 -28.31
N PRO A 553 2.21 -18.00 -29.61
CA PRO A 553 2.84 -19.10 -30.36
C PRO A 553 4.37 -19.01 -30.27
N LEU A 554 5.03 -20.17 -30.26
CA LEU A 554 6.49 -20.24 -30.08
C LEU A 554 7.24 -19.52 -31.18
N GLU A 555 6.74 -19.63 -32.43
CA GLU A 555 7.37 -19.11 -33.64
C GLU A 555 6.85 -17.72 -34.04
N ASP A 556 5.75 -17.24 -33.42
CA ASP A 556 5.17 -15.92 -33.67
C ASP A 556 5.02 -15.08 -32.39
N PRO A 557 6.13 -14.65 -31.77
CA PRO A 557 6.09 -13.71 -30.66
C PRO A 557 5.60 -12.33 -31.11
N TYR A 558 5.15 -11.51 -30.17
CA TYR A 558 4.87 -10.11 -30.46
C TYR A 558 6.16 -9.35 -30.66
N ARG A 559 6.26 -8.53 -31.74
CA ARG A 559 7.49 -7.84 -32.13
C ARG A 559 7.35 -6.34 -32.07
N LEU A 560 8.35 -5.71 -31.47
CA LEU A 560 8.56 -4.26 -31.43
C LEU A 560 9.95 -3.93 -31.96
N GLN A 561 10.09 -2.77 -32.56
CA GLN A 561 11.38 -2.27 -33.01
C GLN A 561 11.74 -1.00 -32.23
N ILE A 562 12.95 -0.92 -31.65
CA ILE A 562 13.42 0.32 -31.04
C ILE A 562 13.58 1.40 -32.12
N ASN A 563 13.05 2.60 -31.87
CA ASN A 563 13.13 3.69 -32.84
C ASN A 563 14.58 4.23 -32.97
N LEU A 564 14.82 5.02 -34.03
CA LEU A 564 16.16 5.54 -34.31
C LEU A 564 16.69 6.53 -33.27
N SER A 565 15.79 7.24 -32.61
CA SER A 565 16.10 8.19 -31.54
C SER A 565 16.39 7.50 -30.21
N HIS A 566 16.06 6.23 -30.06
CA HIS A 566 16.08 5.48 -28.81
C HIS A 566 15.17 6.11 -27.72
N THR A 567 14.10 6.77 -28.14
CA THR A 567 13.10 7.40 -27.26
C THR A 567 11.81 6.59 -27.12
N GLY A 568 11.77 5.39 -27.68
CA GLY A 568 10.62 4.50 -27.62
C GLY A 568 10.71 3.35 -28.60
N PHE A 569 9.59 2.68 -28.76
CA PHE A 569 9.44 1.59 -29.71
C PHE A 569 8.41 1.94 -30.80
N GLN A 570 8.58 1.32 -31.94
CA GLN A 570 7.65 1.37 -33.06
C GLN A 570 7.21 -0.04 -33.44
N THR A 571 6.06 -0.15 -34.07
CA THR A 571 5.59 -1.38 -34.69
C THR A 571 6.50 -1.77 -35.86
N MET A 572 6.33 -2.98 -36.37
CA MET A 572 7.09 -3.43 -37.57
C MET A 572 6.74 -2.62 -38.83
N THR A 573 5.64 -1.86 -38.81
CA THR A 573 5.24 -0.92 -39.88
C THR A 573 5.81 0.49 -39.69
N GLY A 574 6.56 0.75 -38.61
CA GLY A 574 7.21 2.01 -38.31
C GLY A 574 6.35 3.04 -37.57
N GLN A 575 5.12 2.70 -37.19
CA GLN A 575 4.29 3.57 -36.36
C GLN A 575 4.73 3.48 -34.88
N LYS A 576 4.58 4.56 -34.12
CA LYS A 576 4.82 4.52 -32.67
C LYS A 576 3.97 3.43 -32.03
N ALA A 577 4.59 2.62 -31.18
CA ALA A 577 3.93 1.49 -30.54
C ALA A 577 3.25 1.92 -29.22
N LEU A 578 2.12 1.32 -28.92
CA LEU A 578 1.39 1.30 -27.68
C LEU A 578 0.70 2.61 -27.23
N PHE A 579 1.35 3.77 -27.31
CA PHE A 579 0.78 5.03 -26.80
C PHE A 579 1.29 6.25 -27.59
N GLU A 580 0.54 7.33 -27.55
CA GLU A 580 0.98 8.64 -28.00
C GLU A 580 1.84 9.34 -26.92
N SER A 581 2.71 10.25 -27.33
CA SER A 581 3.48 11.06 -26.37
C SER A 581 2.55 11.95 -25.57
N ILE A 582 2.89 12.19 -24.29
CA ILE A 582 2.18 13.16 -23.49
C ILE A 582 2.37 14.57 -24.02
N ASP A 583 1.28 15.31 -24.16
CA ASP A 583 1.35 16.75 -24.32
C ASP A 583 1.74 17.35 -22.97
N LEU A 584 2.96 17.87 -22.91
CA LEU A 584 3.40 18.60 -21.73
C LEU A 584 2.51 19.85 -21.60
N PRO A 585 1.62 19.96 -20.57
CA PRO A 585 0.73 21.09 -20.46
C PRO A 585 1.55 22.38 -20.53
N HIS A 586 1.05 23.39 -21.26
CA HIS A 586 1.58 24.73 -21.18
C HIS A 586 1.42 25.18 -19.73
N LEU A 587 2.52 25.11 -18.95
CA LEU A 587 2.57 25.82 -17.69
C LEU A 587 2.59 27.29 -18.07
N ASP A 588 1.48 27.99 -17.79
CA ASP A 588 1.53 29.44 -17.67
C ASP A 588 2.71 29.78 -16.78
N GLU A 589 3.46 30.79 -17.19
CA GLU A 589 4.70 31.21 -16.55
C GLU A 589 4.49 31.42 -15.05
N VAL A 590 4.79 30.40 -14.25
CA VAL A 590 5.01 30.61 -12.82
C VAL A 590 6.34 31.32 -12.70
N ARG A 591 6.30 32.63 -12.55
CA ARG A 591 7.45 33.47 -12.20
C ARG A 591 7.99 32.97 -10.87
N PHE A 592 9.08 32.23 -10.89
CA PHE A 592 9.89 31.96 -9.72
C PHE A 592 10.69 33.24 -9.43
N GLU A 593 10.26 34.03 -8.45
CA GLU A 593 11.10 35.03 -7.83
C GLU A 593 12.21 34.28 -7.06
N PHE A 594 13.42 34.34 -7.61
CA PHE A 594 14.61 33.99 -6.86
C PHE A 594 14.81 35.01 -5.74
N SER A 595 14.50 34.63 -4.51
CA SER A 595 14.98 35.37 -3.34
C SER A 595 16.49 35.19 -3.27
N THR A 596 17.22 36.14 -3.84
CA THR A 596 18.64 36.37 -3.53
C THR A 596 18.70 36.96 -2.13
N LYS A 597 18.89 36.12 -1.11
CA LYS A 597 19.44 36.59 0.15
C LYS A 597 20.93 36.35 0.11
N SER A 598 21.65 37.51 0.03
CA SER A 598 23.08 37.71 0.32
C SER A 598 23.45 37.19 1.71
#